data_6f61a5f93b3626ec3953330644bbea4c
#
_entry.id   6f61a5f93b3626ec3953330644bbea4c
#
_cell.length_a   1.000
_cell.length_b   1.000
_cell.length_c   1.000
_cell.angle_alpha   90.00
_cell.angle_beta   90.00
_cell.angle_gamma   90.00
#
_symmetry.space_group_name_H-M   'P 1'
#
loop_
_entity.id
_entity.type
_entity.pdbx_description
1 polymer ?
#
loop_
_entity_poly.entity_id
_entity_poly.type
_entity_poly.pdbx_seq_one_letter_code
_entity_poly.pdbx_strand_id
1 'polypeptide(L)'
;ITGRKSDANTYFIGNKASPWYAVAFGMLGDSLSGVTYISVPGNVINTQFSYMQLVLGYFVGYVIIAKVLLPLYYKMNLLSIYTYLETRFGRSTQKTGAFFFILSRTLGAAGRLYLAAGVIQFFVFDRFESIHIPFALSVSVIIALMLLYTYKGGIKTLVWTDTFQSFFLVLGVVLSIAAIISSTDWSFTTAVSKLTHSSYSQVFFFDWHKSTFFFKQFLGGIFIAVTMTGLDQNMMQKNLSMSNLKDAQKNIYWFSIVLVIVNFCFLALGALLFLYQQEKNIPLPVNEAGKILTDRVFPNLALNYLGAFAGLVFIIGLTAATFSSADSVLTTLTTSMYIDMFELDKKTNLDEKKKTFYRHVIHIGFAVLLWACILVFNAINSKAIIDTILVIAGYTYGPLLGLFSFGIILKRSVTDKIIPIICLASPLLTYGLSILLPILIKDYQLGNEIILLNGIITFIGLYIFSKRENIVLA
;
A
#
# COMPACT_ATOMS: atom_id res chain seq x y z
N ILE A 1 -9.52 7.60 24.23
CA ILE A 1 -9.24 8.89 24.89
C ILE A 1 -9.13 10.00 23.86
N THR A 2 -8.46 9.80 22.72
CA THR A 2 -8.24 10.80 21.67
C THR A 2 -9.48 11.17 20.85
N GLY A 3 -10.50 10.32 20.77
CA GLY A 3 -11.72 10.52 19.95
C GLY A 3 -12.91 11.18 20.63
N ARG A 4 -12.81 11.64 21.88
CA ARG A 4 -13.97 12.11 22.67
C ARG A 4 -14.63 13.40 22.18
N LYS A 5 -13.97 14.24 21.34
CA LYS A 5 -14.51 15.46 20.72
C LYS A 5 -13.91 15.62 19.33
N SER A 6 -14.29 14.79 18.36
CA SER A 6 -13.81 14.91 16.98
C SER A 6 -14.85 15.66 16.13
N ASP A 7 -14.61 16.93 15.89
CA ASP A 7 -15.24 17.68 14.79
C ASP A 7 -14.68 17.20 13.43
N ALA A 8 -15.18 17.75 12.34
CA ALA A 8 -14.74 17.39 11.00
C ALA A 8 -13.23 17.62 10.80
N ASN A 9 -12.68 18.74 11.29
CA ASN A 9 -11.25 19.03 11.15
C ASN A 9 -10.37 18.06 11.96
N THR A 10 -10.79 17.71 13.17
CA THR A 10 -10.09 16.67 13.97
C THR A 10 -10.11 15.32 13.29
N TYR A 11 -11.26 14.94 12.69
CA TYR A 11 -11.41 13.67 12.02
C TYR A 11 -10.55 13.56 10.75
N PHE A 12 -10.60 14.59 9.87
CA PHE A 12 -9.96 14.53 8.56
C PHE A 12 -8.47 14.88 8.59
N ILE A 13 -8.03 15.86 9.36
CA ILE A 13 -6.63 16.34 9.36
C ILE A 13 -6.01 16.49 10.76
N GLY A 14 -6.63 15.93 11.82
CA GLY A 14 -6.07 15.94 13.17
C GLY A 14 -5.76 17.33 13.72
N ASN A 15 -6.49 18.37 13.27
CA ASN A 15 -6.25 19.79 13.58
C ASN A 15 -4.83 20.28 13.21
N LYS A 16 -4.16 19.62 12.27
CA LYS A 16 -2.76 19.89 11.86
C LYS A 16 -1.78 19.89 13.04
N ALA A 17 -1.98 18.98 13.99
CA ALA A 17 -1.18 18.91 15.22
C ALA A 17 -0.41 17.60 15.37
N SER A 18 -0.32 16.79 14.30
CA SER A 18 0.39 15.52 14.33
C SER A 18 1.91 15.74 14.32
N PRO A 19 2.67 15.12 15.25
CA PRO A 19 4.11 15.27 15.28
C PRO A 19 4.75 14.46 14.13
N TRP A 20 5.70 15.06 13.42
CA TRP A 20 6.31 14.48 12.22
C TRP A 20 6.91 13.08 12.44
N TYR A 21 7.53 12.81 13.58
CA TYR A 21 8.14 11.52 13.90
C TYR A 21 7.10 10.40 14.10
N ALA A 22 5.96 10.71 14.71
CA ALA A 22 4.87 9.75 14.84
C ALA A 22 4.23 9.45 13.49
N VAL A 23 4.06 10.47 12.62
CA VAL A 23 3.58 10.27 11.25
C VAL A 23 4.57 9.44 10.43
N ALA A 24 5.88 9.72 10.51
CA ALA A 24 6.91 8.98 9.80
C ALA A 24 6.89 7.49 10.16
N PHE A 25 6.80 7.19 11.44
CA PHE A 25 6.77 5.82 11.91
C PHE A 25 5.43 5.13 11.60
N GLY A 26 4.31 5.84 11.75
CA GLY A 26 2.97 5.32 11.41
C GLY A 26 2.81 5.02 9.91
N MET A 27 3.40 5.82 9.04
CA MET A 27 3.38 5.57 7.59
C MET A 27 4.13 4.29 7.18
N LEU A 28 5.06 3.79 8.00
CA LEU A 28 5.71 2.50 7.74
C LEU A 28 4.71 1.35 7.74
N GLY A 29 3.80 1.30 8.71
CA GLY A 29 2.77 0.27 8.78
C GLY A 29 1.79 0.29 7.61
N ASP A 30 1.45 1.48 7.09
CA ASP A 30 0.64 1.60 5.85
C ASP A 30 1.35 1.07 4.61
N SER A 31 2.67 1.30 4.53
CA SER A 31 3.49 0.87 3.39
C SER A 31 3.92 -0.58 3.50
N LEU A 32 4.26 -1.03 4.72
CA LEU A 32 4.69 -2.39 5.04
C LEU A 32 3.50 -3.19 5.59
N SER A 33 2.60 -3.57 4.72
CA SER A 33 1.40 -4.33 5.08
C SER A 33 1.69 -5.79 5.48
N GLY A 34 0.67 -6.50 5.98
CA GLY A 34 0.73 -7.94 6.22
C GLY A 34 1.20 -8.75 5.00
N VAL A 35 0.87 -8.28 3.78
CA VAL A 35 1.40 -8.86 2.53
C VAL A 35 2.92 -8.71 2.47
N THR A 36 3.47 -7.52 2.71
CA THR A 36 4.92 -7.30 2.75
C THR A 36 5.59 -8.18 3.80
N TYR A 37 4.97 -8.28 4.99
CA TYR A 37 5.47 -9.06 6.11
C TYR A 37 5.64 -10.55 5.77
N ILE A 38 4.72 -11.10 4.97
CA ILE A 38 4.70 -12.52 4.61
C ILE A 38 5.39 -12.78 3.28
N SER A 39 5.00 -12.03 2.24
CA SER A 39 5.33 -12.36 0.86
C SER A 39 6.73 -11.90 0.45
N VAL A 40 7.25 -10.78 0.98
CA VAL A 40 8.60 -10.33 0.62
C VAL A 40 9.66 -11.34 1.09
N PRO A 41 9.66 -11.81 2.36
CA PRO A 41 10.57 -12.88 2.76
C PRO A 41 10.36 -14.19 1.99
N GLY A 42 9.10 -14.58 1.79
CA GLY A 42 8.77 -15.84 1.10
C GLY A 42 9.18 -15.87 -0.37
N ASN A 43 9.14 -14.71 -1.06
CA ASN A 43 9.46 -14.64 -2.49
C ASN A 43 10.97 -14.54 -2.80
N VAL A 44 11.83 -14.44 -1.79
CA VAL A 44 13.30 -14.40 -1.97
C VAL A 44 13.81 -15.63 -2.73
N ILE A 45 13.18 -16.78 -2.57
CA ILE A 45 13.55 -17.99 -3.31
C ILE A 45 13.42 -17.84 -4.84
N ASN A 46 12.44 -17.05 -5.31
CA ASN A 46 12.15 -16.84 -6.73
C ASN A 46 12.88 -15.65 -7.32
N THR A 47 13.01 -14.56 -6.54
CA THR A 47 13.44 -13.26 -7.06
C THR A 47 14.71 -12.74 -6.40
N GLN A 48 15.26 -13.49 -5.46
CA GLN A 48 16.43 -13.09 -4.67
C GLN A 48 16.20 -11.70 -4.04
N PHE A 49 17.19 -10.81 -4.05
CA PHE A 49 17.05 -9.45 -3.54
C PHE A 49 16.65 -8.43 -4.62
N SER A 50 16.09 -8.86 -5.77
CA SER A 50 15.67 -7.94 -6.84
C SER A 50 14.66 -6.89 -6.38
N TYR A 51 13.81 -7.19 -5.37
CA TYR A 51 12.88 -6.24 -4.78
C TYR A 51 13.59 -5.00 -4.21
N MET A 52 14.87 -5.09 -3.83
CA MET A 52 15.65 -3.93 -3.39
C MET A 52 15.82 -2.88 -4.49
N GLN A 53 15.86 -3.28 -5.77
CA GLN A 53 15.91 -2.34 -6.89
C GLN A 53 14.66 -1.45 -6.94
N LEU A 54 13.49 -2.04 -6.67
CA LEU A 54 12.21 -1.33 -6.57
C LEU A 54 12.23 -0.34 -5.39
N VAL A 55 12.73 -0.79 -4.23
CA VAL A 55 12.82 0.02 -3.00
C VAL A 55 13.79 1.20 -3.17
N LEU A 56 14.88 1.03 -3.92
CA LEU A 56 15.77 2.14 -4.29
C LEU A 56 15.03 3.17 -5.17
N GLY A 57 14.16 2.70 -6.06
CA GLY A 57 13.27 3.57 -6.82
C GLY A 57 12.29 4.34 -5.93
N TYR A 58 11.74 3.71 -4.89
CA TYR A 58 10.87 4.39 -3.92
C TYR A 58 11.56 5.60 -3.29
N PHE A 59 12.83 5.48 -2.90
CA PHE A 59 13.58 6.60 -2.31
C PHE A 59 13.57 7.83 -3.22
N VAL A 60 13.82 7.66 -4.52
CA VAL A 60 13.78 8.76 -5.50
C VAL A 60 12.35 9.30 -5.63
N GLY A 61 11.35 8.43 -5.70
CA GLY A 61 9.94 8.83 -5.72
C GLY A 61 9.53 9.69 -4.52
N TYR A 62 10.00 9.35 -3.32
CA TYR A 62 9.76 10.13 -2.10
C TYR A 62 10.42 11.51 -2.15
N VAL A 63 11.58 11.64 -2.77
CA VAL A 63 12.21 12.96 -3.01
C VAL A 63 11.32 13.81 -3.93
N ILE A 64 10.72 13.22 -4.96
CA ILE A 64 9.77 13.92 -5.85
C ILE A 64 8.53 14.36 -5.05
N ILE A 65 7.95 13.50 -4.22
CA ILE A 65 6.82 13.84 -3.37
C ILE A 65 7.17 15.03 -2.46
N ALA A 66 8.31 14.97 -1.78
CA ALA A 66 8.74 15.99 -0.84
C ALA A 66 8.98 17.35 -1.51
N LYS A 67 9.51 17.37 -2.74
CA LYS A 67 9.90 18.62 -3.43
C LYS A 67 8.83 19.18 -4.37
N VAL A 68 7.90 18.33 -4.87
CA VAL A 68 6.90 18.75 -5.87
C VAL A 68 5.49 18.70 -5.29
N LEU A 69 5.05 17.55 -4.79
CA LEU A 69 3.67 17.35 -4.38
C LEU A 69 3.32 18.02 -3.05
N LEU A 70 4.15 17.84 -2.03
CA LEU A 70 3.89 18.46 -0.72
C LEU A 70 3.85 20.00 -0.77
N PRO A 71 4.78 20.71 -1.44
CA PRO A 71 4.68 22.16 -1.62
C PRO A 71 3.37 22.58 -2.29
N LEU A 72 2.93 21.85 -3.33
CA LEU A 72 1.66 22.13 -4.02
C LEU A 72 0.47 21.99 -3.05
N TYR A 73 0.38 20.88 -2.32
CA TYR A 73 -0.74 20.59 -1.42
C TYR A 73 -0.81 21.55 -0.24
N TYR A 74 0.34 21.91 0.37
CA TYR A 74 0.40 22.87 1.46
C TYR A 74 0.06 24.29 1.00
N LYS A 75 0.55 24.73 -0.19
CA LYS A 75 0.21 26.02 -0.77
C LYS A 75 -1.29 26.19 -0.99
N MET A 76 -1.97 25.13 -1.42
CA MET A 76 -3.42 25.11 -1.67
C MET A 76 -4.25 24.84 -0.40
N ASN A 77 -3.62 24.52 0.72
CA ASN A 77 -4.29 24.20 2.00
C ASN A 77 -5.37 23.09 1.86
N LEU A 78 -5.06 22.01 1.16
CA LEU A 78 -6.01 20.98 0.81
C LEU A 78 -6.44 20.11 2.00
N LEU A 79 -7.71 19.73 2.05
CA LEU A 79 -8.25 18.64 2.88
C LEU A 79 -8.21 17.29 2.15
N SER A 80 -8.52 17.31 0.87
CA SER A 80 -8.34 16.19 -0.05
C SER A 80 -7.41 16.61 -1.19
N ILE A 81 -6.48 15.72 -1.57
CA ILE A 81 -5.57 15.99 -2.68
C ILE A 81 -6.29 16.09 -4.02
N TYR A 82 -7.48 15.46 -4.13
CA TYR A 82 -8.28 15.51 -5.37
C TYR A 82 -8.96 16.85 -5.59
N THR A 83 -9.05 17.73 -4.59
CA THR A 83 -9.47 19.13 -4.75
C THR A 83 -8.51 19.90 -5.67
N TYR A 84 -7.22 19.49 -5.77
CA TYR A 84 -6.31 19.99 -6.80
C TYR A 84 -6.86 19.77 -8.21
N LEU A 85 -7.42 18.59 -8.47
CA LEU A 85 -8.00 18.26 -9.79
C LEU A 85 -9.24 19.09 -10.09
N GLU A 86 -10.08 19.40 -9.07
CA GLU A 86 -11.22 20.31 -9.20
C GLU A 86 -10.75 21.70 -9.65
N THR A 87 -9.76 22.23 -8.97
CA THR A 87 -9.22 23.57 -9.26
C THR A 87 -8.54 23.64 -10.63
N ARG A 88 -7.88 22.56 -11.03
CA ARG A 88 -7.07 22.54 -12.27
C ARG A 88 -7.88 22.21 -13.52
N PHE A 89 -8.89 21.34 -13.43
CA PHE A 89 -9.64 20.83 -14.57
C PHE A 89 -11.16 20.98 -14.40
N GLY A 90 -11.67 20.70 -13.21
CA GLY A 90 -13.09 20.77 -12.91
C GLY A 90 -13.58 19.62 -12.02
N ARG A 91 -14.85 19.71 -11.69
CA ARG A 91 -15.55 18.82 -10.75
C ARG A 91 -15.63 17.36 -11.21
N SER A 92 -15.80 17.15 -12.53
CA SER A 92 -15.87 15.79 -13.09
C SER A 92 -14.53 15.08 -12.94
N THR A 93 -13.42 15.80 -13.13
CA THR A 93 -12.06 15.28 -12.94
C THR A 93 -11.74 14.99 -11.48
N GLN A 94 -12.17 15.82 -10.52
CA GLN A 94 -12.05 15.54 -9.09
C GLN A 94 -12.72 14.20 -8.75
N LYS A 95 -13.98 14.03 -9.16
CA LYS A 95 -14.74 12.79 -8.91
C LYS A 95 -14.09 11.58 -9.58
N THR A 96 -13.52 11.75 -10.77
CA THR A 96 -12.79 10.68 -11.46
C THR A 96 -11.55 10.27 -10.67
N GLY A 97 -10.75 11.22 -10.20
CA GLY A 97 -9.59 10.94 -9.36
C GLY A 97 -9.97 10.24 -8.05
N ALA A 98 -10.99 10.73 -7.36
CA ALA A 98 -11.53 10.11 -6.15
C ALA A 98 -12.07 8.70 -6.41
N PHE A 99 -12.75 8.46 -7.53
CA PHE A 99 -13.25 7.15 -7.93
C PHE A 99 -12.10 6.14 -8.10
N PHE A 100 -11.05 6.49 -8.84
CA PHE A 100 -9.90 5.60 -9.03
C PHE A 100 -9.18 5.31 -7.71
N PHE A 101 -9.07 6.29 -6.83
CA PHE A 101 -8.54 6.09 -5.48
C PHE A 101 -9.41 5.12 -4.66
N ILE A 102 -10.72 5.37 -4.59
CA ILE A 102 -11.66 4.53 -3.85
C ILE A 102 -11.61 3.09 -4.35
N LEU A 103 -11.65 2.90 -5.67
CA LEU A 103 -11.57 1.58 -6.30
C LEU A 103 -10.26 0.88 -5.95
N SER A 104 -9.13 1.54 -6.17
CA SER A 104 -7.80 1.00 -5.91
C SER A 104 -7.59 0.63 -4.45
N ARG A 105 -7.96 1.53 -3.55
CA ARG A 105 -7.77 1.30 -2.11
C ARG A 105 -8.71 0.25 -1.54
N THR A 106 -9.95 0.18 -2.01
CA THR A 106 -10.89 -0.87 -1.59
C THR A 106 -10.36 -2.25 -1.98
N LEU A 107 -10.00 -2.44 -3.26
CA LEU A 107 -9.48 -3.71 -3.74
C LEU A 107 -8.13 -4.06 -3.12
N GLY A 108 -7.22 -3.09 -3.03
CA GLY A 108 -5.90 -3.28 -2.42
C GLY A 108 -5.96 -3.61 -0.93
N ALA A 109 -6.83 -2.96 -0.15
CA ALA A 109 -7.02 -3.27 1.27
C ALA A 109 -7.70 -4.63 1.47
N ALA A 110 -8.72 -4.95 0.66
CA ALA A 110 -9.37 -6.24 0.72
C ALA A 110 -8.41 -7.40 0.43
N GLY A 111 -7.53 -7.28 -0.58
CA GLY A 111 -6.52 -8.28 -0.88
C GLY A 111 -5.49 -8.48 0.24
N ARG A 112 -5.05 -7.37 0.86
CA ARG A 112 -4.12 -7.42 2.01
C ARG A 112 -4.75 -8.08 3.24
N LEU A 113 -5.99 -7.72 3.56
CA LEU A 113 -6.74 -8.32 4.66
C LEU A 113 -7.04 -9.79 4.39
N TYR A 114 -7.36 -10.17 3.15
CA TYR A 114 -7.60 -11.56 2.79
C TYR A 114 -6.36 -12.43 3.06
N LEU A 115 -5.17 -12.01 2.63
CA LEU A 115 -3.94 -12.76 2.87
C LEU A 115 -3.68 -12.94 4.37
N ALA A 116 -3.74 -11.87 5.13
CA ALA A 116 -3.47 -11.91 6.56
C ALA A 116 -4.52 -12.72 7.34
N ALA A 117 -5.80 -12.54 7.02
CA ALA A 117 -6.88 -13.32 7.60
C ALA A 117 -6.75 -14.82 7.25
N GLY A 118 -6.31 -15.13 6.02
CA GLY A 118 -6.05 -16.52 5.59
C GLY A 118 -4.93 -17.18 6.37
N VAL A 119 -3.86 -16.44 6.69
CA VAL A 119 -2.76 -16.98 7.53
C VAL A 119 -3.25 -17.20 8.97
N ILE A 120 -3.97 -16.25 9.55
CA ILE A 120 -4.53 -16.40 10.90
C ILE A 120 -5.53 -17.58 10.94
N GLN A 121 -6.40 -17.68 9.91
CA GLN A 121 -7.34 -18.81 9.78
C GLN A 121 -6.59 -20.13 9.79
N PHE A 122 -5.67 -20.34 8.86
CA PHE A 122 -5.01 -21.62 8.62
C PHE A 122 -4.07 -22.02 9.77
N PHE A 123 -3.30 -21.07 10.32
CA PHE A 123 -2.29 -21.39 11.32
C PHE A 123 -2.76 -21.26 12.76
N VAL A 124 -3.88 -20.57 13.01
CA VAL A 124 -4.40 -20.35 14.37
C VAL A 124 -5.77 -21.01 14.53
N PHE A 125 -6.77 -20.61 13.76
CA PHE A 125 -8.15 -21.01 14.00
C PHE A 125 -8.44 -22.45 13.56
N ASP A 126 -7.92 -22.91 12.45
CA ASP A 126 -8.12 -24.28 11.94
C ASP A 126 -7.40 -25.33 12.79
N ARG A 127 -6.57 -24.93 13.77
CA ARG A 127 -5.95 -25.84 14.74
C ARG A 127 -6.82 -26.19 15.94
N PHE A 128 -7.92 -25.46 16.14
CA PHE A 128 -8.90 -25.81 17.16
C PHE A 128 -9.83 -26.91 16.65
N GLU A 129 -9.41 -28.19 16.79
CA GLU A 129 -10.16 -29.37 16.31
C GLU A 129 -11.61 -29.43 16.79
N SER A 130 -11.91 -28.85 17.94
CA SER A 130 -13.26 -28.87 18.56
C SER A 130 -14.20 -27.79 18.06
N ILE A 131 -13.71 -26.75 17.37
CA ILE A 131 -14.54 -25.59 16.95
C ILE A 131 -14.18 -25.21 15.53
N HIS A 132 -15.09 -25.50 14.59
CA HIS A 132 -14.91 -25.01 13.22
C HIS A 132 -15.30 -23.53 13.14
N ILE A 133 -14.31 -22.65 12.97
CA ILE A 133 -14.51 -21.20 12.79
C ILE A 133 -14.54 -20.89 11.29
N PRO A 134 -15.70 -20.51 10.70
CA PRO A 134 -15.77 -20.16 9.29
C PRO A 134 -14.92 -18.91 9.00
N PHE A 135 -14.23 -18.88 7.84
CA PHE A 135 -13.42 -17.75 7.40
C PHE A 135 -14.18 -16.41 7.44
N ALA A 136 -15.47 -16.41 7.05
CA ALA A 136 -16.30 -15.22 7.10
C ALA A 136 -16.43 -14.64 8.52
N LEU A 137 -16.50 -15.51 9.56
CA LEU A 137 -16.56 -15.08 10.95
C LEU A 137 -15.22 -14.46 11.40
N SER A 138 -14.09 -15.06 11.04
CA SER A 138 -12.76 -14.51 11.32
C SER A 138 -12.58 -13.12 10.74
N VAL A 139 -12.96 -12.93 9.48
CA VAL A 139 -12.93 -11.62 8.81
C VAL A 139 -13.88 -10.63 9.48
N SER A 140 -15.08 -11.08 9.89
CA SER A 140 -16.05 -10.22 10.61
C SER A 140 -15.48 -9.71 11.92
N VAL A 141 -14.82 -10.56 12.70
CA VAL A 141 -14.17 -10.17 13.96
C VAL A 141 -13.06 -9.14 13.71
N ILE A 142 -12.20 -9.37 12.71
CA ILE A 142 -11.13 -8.43 12.36
C ILE A 142 -11.70 -7.05 12.01
N ILE A 143 -12.71 -6.99 11.12
CA ILE A 143 -13.33 -5.72 10.70
C ILE A 143 -14.07 -5.06 11.87
N ALA A 144 -14.75 -5.83 12.72
CA ALA A 144 -15.42 -5.28 13.90
C ALA A 144 -14.42 -4.64 14.88
N LEU A 145 -13.28 -5.28 15.12
CA LEU A 145 -12.21 -4.71 15.95
C LEU A 145 -11.67 -3.41 15.35
N MET A 146 -11.46 -3.36 14.02
CA MET A 146 -11.03 -2.14 13.34
C MET A 146 -12.07 -1.00 13.49
N LEU A 147 -13.35 -1.31 13.32
CA LEU A 147 -14.43 -0.34 13.50
C LEU A 147 -14.48 0.25 14.90
N LEU A 148 -14.22 -0.54 15.96
CA LEU A 148 -14.31 -0.08 17.34
C LEU A 148 -13.45 1.15 17.64
N TYR A 149 -12.26 1.25 17.08
CA TYR A 149 -11.37 2.39 17.34
C TYR A 149 -11.32 3.44 16.23
N THR A 150 -11.65 3.06 14.97
CA THR A 150 -11.64 4.02 13.85
C THR A 150 -12.91 4.88 13.79
N TYR A 151 -14.04 4.35 14.25
CA TYR A 151 -15.38 4.96 14.16
C TYR A 151 -15.46 6.41 14.68
N LYS A 152 -14.77 6.72 15.78
CA LYS A 152 -14.73 8.06 16.40
C LYS A 152 -13.40 8.78 16.26
N GLY A 153 -12.32 8.04 16.06
CA GLY A 153 -10.97 8.55 16.27
C GLY A 153 -10.41 9.39 15.12
N GLY A 154 -10.75 9.07 13.88
CA GLY A 154 -10.19 9.71 12.70
C GLY A 154 -8.66 9.69 12.68
N ILE A 155 -8.05 10.58 11.86
CA ILE A 155 -6.60 10.62 11.62
C ILE A 155 -5.77 10.84 12.88
N LYS A 156 -6.28 11.60 13.85
CA LYS A 156 -5.58 11.87 15.12
C LYS A 156 -5.31 10.60 15.94
N THR A 157 -6.24 9.65 15.92
CA THR A 157 -6.07 8.36 16.61
C THR A 157 -5.16 7.46 15.79
N LEU A 158 -5.37 7.41 14.47
CA LEU A 158 -4.62 6.56 13.56
C LEU A 158 -3.12 6.82 13.59
N VAL A 159 -2.68 8.07 13.62
CA VAL A 159 -1.24 8.40 13.72
C VAL A 159 -0.56 7.69 14.89
N TRP A 160 -1.21 7.60 16.04
CA TRP A 160 -0.65 6.92 17.21
C TRP A 160 -0.80 5.40 17.16
N THR A 161 -1.96 4.89 16.75
CA THR A 161 -2.15 3.42 16.61
C THR A 161 -1.18 2.86 15.58
N ASP A 162 -1.02 3.52 14.44
CA ASP A 162 -0.10 3.10 13.39
C ASP A 162 1.36 3.17 13.83
N THR A 163 1.73 4.15 14.67
CA THR A 163 3.07 4.21 15.26
C THR A 163 3.37 2.96 16.11
N PHE A 164 2.43 2.55 16.97
CA PHE A 164 2.57 1.33 17.77
C PHE A 164 2.58 0.07 16.91
N GLN A 165 1.71 -0.01 15.94
CA GLN A 165 1.63 -1.15 15.01
C GLN A 165 2.91 -1.28 14.19
N SER A 166 3.45 -0.18 13.67
CA SER A 166 4.74 -0.17 12.96
C SER A 166 5.91 -0.61 13.84
N PHE A 167 5.91 -0.22 15.12
CA PHE A 167 6.90 -0.67 16.07
C PHE A 167 6.88 -2.20 16.24
N PHE A 168 5.70 -2.79 16.46
CA PHE A 168 5.58 -4.24 16.60
C PHE A 168 5.87 -5.00 15.29
N LEU A 169 5.54 -4.40 14.14
CA LEU A 169 5.90 -4.95 12.84
C LEU A 169 7.43 -5.06 12.69
N VAL A 170 8.15 -3.97 12.92
CA VAL A 170 9.62 -3.96 12.81
C VAL A 170 10.27 -4.85 13.86
N LEU A 171 9.79 -4.79 15.09
CA LEU A 171 10.23 -5.65 16.17
C LEU A 171 10.03 -7.14 15.81
N GLY A 172 8.89 -7.48 15.18
CA GLY A 172 8.61 -8.83 14.69
C GLY A 172 9.65 -9.35 13.71
N VAL A 173 10.09 -8.51 12.76
CA VAL A 173 11.16 -8.87 11.81
C VAL A 173 12.49 -9.10 12.53
N VAL A 174 12.89 -8.17 13.39
CA VAL A 174 14.17 -8.24 14.11
C VAL A 174 14.22 -9.47 15.01
N LEU A 175 13.17 -9.72 15.77
CA LEU A 175 13.10 -10.88 16.67
C LEU A 175 13.01 -12.20 15.89
N SER A 176 12.39 -12.23 14.71
CA SER A 176 12.38 -13.42 13.84
C SER A 176 13.79 -13.75 13.32
N ILE A 177 14.57 -12.73 12.92
CA ILE A 177 15.97 -12.92 12.54
C ILE A 177 16.78 -13.45 13.74
N ALA A 178 16.60 -12.87 14.92
CA ALA A 178 17.29 -13.31 16.13
C ALA A 178 16.92 -14.77 16.49
N ALA A 179 15.65 -15.16 16.35
CA ALA A 179 15.19 -16.53 16.58
C ALA A 179 15.83 -17.54 15.62
N ILE A 180 15.98 -17.19 14.32
CA ILE A 180 16.67 -18.04 13.34
C ILE A 180 18.14 -18.23 13.75
N ILE A 181 18.85 -17.15 14.07
CA ILE A 181 20.27 -17.19 14.47
C ILE A 181 20.42 -18.07 15.73
N SER A 182 19.56 -17.88 16.72
CA SER A 182 19.59 -18.66 17.95
C SER A 182 19.26 -20.16 17.75
N SER A 183 18.37 -20.48 16.79
CA SER A 183 17.96 -21.86 16.51
C SER A 183 18.98 -22.65 15.67
N THR A 184 19.96 -21.99 15.10
CA THR A 184 21.00 -22.58 14.23
C THR A 184 22.38 -22.62 14.88
N ASP A 185 22.48 -22.11 16.12
CA ASP A 185 23.79 -21.92 16.79
C ASP A 185 24.78 -21.04 15.99
N TRP A 186 24.28 -20.24 15.05
CA TRP A 186 25.13 -19.31 14.31
C TRP A 186 25.49 -18.12 15.18
N SER A 187 26.75 -17.67 15.07
CA SER A 187 27.09 -16.31 15.50
C SER A 187 26.49 -15.29 14.54
N PHE A 188 26.33 -14.05 14.98
CA PHE A 188 25.87 -12.97 14.10
C PHE A 188 26.77 -12.82 12.86
N THR A 189 28.11 -12.92 13.04
CA THR A 189 29.09 -12.88 11.94
C THR A 189 28.91 -14.04 10.97
N THR A 190 28.64 -15.24 11.48
CA THR A 190 28.34 -16.43 10.63
C THR A 190 27.07 -16.24 9.83
N ALA A 191 26.00 -15.71 10.44
CA ALA A 191 24.75 -15.43 9.76
C ALA A 191 24.93 -14.40 8.63
N VAL A 192 25.66 -13.31 8.89
CA VAL A 192 26.00 -12.29 7.88
C VAL A 192 26.84 -12.89 6.77
N SER A 193 27.85 -13.71 7.09
CA SER A 193 28.71 -14.38 6.09
C SER A 193 27.88 -15.33 5.22
N LYS A 194 27.04 -16.18 5.82
CA LYS A 194 26.14 -17.07 5.07
C LYS A 194 25.19 -16.29 4.15
N LEU A 195 24.63 -15.19 4.65
CA LEU A 195 23.75 -14.31 3.90
C LEU A 195 24.47 -13.71 2.68
N THR A 196 25.63 -13.10 2.87
CA THR A 196 26.36 -12.40 1.80
C THR A 196 26.93 -13.32 0.73
N HIS A 197 27.27 -14.56 1.09
CA HIS A 197 27.77 -15.58 0.14
C HIS A 197 26.66 -16.45 -0.44
N SER A 198 25.41 -16.25 -0.04
CA SER A 198 24.27 -17.02 -0.58
C SER A 198 23.88 -16.52 -1.98
N SER A 199 23.32 -17.41 -2.78
CA SER A 199 22.72 -17.05 -4.07
C SER A 199 21.50 -16.13 -3.91
N TYR A 200 20.92 -16.06 -2.72
CA TYR A 200 19.74 -15.22 -2.45
C TYR A 200 20.05 -13.73 -2.37
N SER A 201 21.28 -13.32 -2.10
CA SER A 201 21.67 -11.92 -1.86
C SER A 201 21.96 -11.10 -3.12
N GLN A 202 21.75 -11.64 -4.31
CA GLN A 202 21.91 -10.89 -5.55
C GLN A 202 20.83 -9.80 -5.66
N VAL A 203 21.29 -8.54 -5.77
CA VAL A 203 20.41 -7.37 -5.83
C VAL A 203 20.11 -6.95 -7.27
N PHE A 204 21.16 -6.88 -8.13
CA PHE A 204 21.05 -6.26 -9.46
C PHE A 204 20.90 -7.28 -10.57
N PHE A 205 19.90 -7.08 -11.44
CA PHE A 205 19.55 -7.94 -12.57
C PHE A 205 19.47 -7.11 -13.85
N PHE A 206 20.16 -7.55 -14.91
CA PHE A 206 20.29 -6.79 -16.14
C PHE A 206 19.72 -7.48 -17.39
N ASP A 207 18.97 -8.58 -17.23
CA ASP A 207 18.21 -9.18 -18.33
C ASP A 207 16.91 -8.41 -18.56
N TRP A 208 16.85 -7.65 -19.66
CA TRP A 208 15.73 -6.76 -19.99
C TRP A 208 14.42 -7.48 -20.34
N HIS A 209 14.48 -8.76 -20.65
CA HIS A 209 13.29 -9.59 -20.90
C HIS A 209 12.56 -9.90 -19.58
N LYS A 210 13.28 -10.02 -18.48
CA LYS A 210 12.73 -10.43 -17.19
C LYS A 210 12.02 -9.27 -16.47
N SER A 211 11.01 -9.62 -15.67
CA SER A 211 10.34 -8.65 -14.78
C SER A 211 11.28 -8.08 -13.70
N THR A 212 12.34 -8.82 -13.34
CA THR A 212 13.36 -8.41 -12.36
C THR A 212 14.41 -7.44 -12.93
N PHE A 213 14.35 -7.05 -14.20
CA PHE A 213 15.30 -6.12 -14.83
C PHE A 213 15.40 -4.80 -14.05
N PHE A 214 16.64 -4.34 -13.81
CA PHE A 214 16.92 -3.18 -12.97
C PHE A 214 16.07 -1.95 -13.32
N PHE A 215 16.07 -1.53 -14.57
CA PHE A 215 15.34 -0.31 -14.95
C PHE A 215 13.82 -0.47 -14.84
N LYS A 216 13.25 -1.66 -15.08
CA LYS A 216 11.81 -1.92 -14.85
C LYS A 216 11.46 -1.77 -13.38
N GLN A 217 12.27 -2.37 -12.50
CA GLN A 217 12.06 -2.31 -11.05
C GLN A 217 12.31 -0.89 -10.52
N PHE A 218 13.41 -0.26 -10.86
CA PHE A 218 13.79 1.05 -10.35
C PHE A 218 12.82 2.15 -10.79
N LEU A 219 12.53 2.24 -12.10
CA LEU A 219 11.55 3.21 -12.61
C LEU A 219 10.14 2.89 -12.10
N GLY A 220 9.74 1.60 -12.12
CA GLY A 220 8.49 1.17 -11.50
C GLY A 220 8.39 1.63 -10.04
N GLY A 221 9.46 1.47 -9.27
CA GLY A 221 9.54 1.93 -7.88
C GLY A 221 9.34 3.44 -7.73
N ILE A 222 9.98 4.27 -8.57
CA ILE A 222 9.78 5.72 -8.56
C ILE A 222 8.30 6.07 -8.71
N PHE A 223 7.65 5.52 -9.73
CA PHE A 223 6.26 5.87 -10.06
C PHE A 223 5.26 5.21 -9.12
N ILE A 224 5.55 4.02 -8.57
CA ILE A 224 4.75 3.41 -7.49
C ILE A 224 4.79 4.31 -6.25
N ALA A 225 5.96 4.80 -5.81
CA ALA A 225 6.05 5.70 -4.67
C ALA A 225 5.28 7.01 -4.93
N VAL A 226 5.47 7.64 -6.10
CA VAL A 226 4.76 8.86 -6.46
C VAL A 226 3.25 8.64 -6.43
N THR A 227 2.74 7.56 -7.00
CA THR A 227 1.30 7.30 -7.10
C THR A 227 0.70 6.78 -5.80
N MET A 228 1.24 5.69 -5.25
CA MET A 228 0.66 5.03 -4.08
C MET A 228 0.98 5.73 -2.74
N THR A 229 1.79 6.80 -2.78
CA THR A 229 2.01 7.67 -1.63
C THR A 229 1.62 9.11 -1.95
N GLY A 230 2.20 9.69 -3.01
CA GLY A 230 2.03 11.11 -3.34
C GLY A 230 0.66 11.47 -3.92
N LEU A 231 0.04 10.58 -4.68
CA LEU A 231 -1.29 10.74 -5.28
C LEU A 231 -2.36 9.91 -4.55
N ASP A 232 -2.05 9.49 -3.35
CA ASP A 232 -2.90 8.65 -2.53
C ASP A 232 -3.39 9.43 -1.31
N GLN A 233 -4.72 9.53 -1.16
CA GLN A 233 -5.32 10.29 -0.07
C GLN A 233 -4.98 9.69 1.31
N ASN A 234 -4.83 8.36 1.45
CA ASN A 234 -4.51 7.74 2.72
C ASN A 234 -3.15 8.22 3.26
N MET A 235 -2.14 8.19 2.40
CA MET A 235 -0.78 8.60 2.76
C MET A 235 -0.68 10.12 2.90
N MET A 236 -1.33 10.88 2.01
CA MET A 236 -1.26 12.33 2.03
C MET A 236 -2.08 12.96 3.15
N GLN A 237 -3.20 12.37 3.56
CA GLN A 237 -3.99 12.85 4.69
C GLN A 237 -3.18 12.86 5.99
N LYS A 238 -2.31 11.85 6.21
CA LYS A 238 -1.36 11.83 7.32
C LYS A 238 -0.31 12.94 7.19
N ASN A 239 0.23 13.15 5.99
CA ASN A 239 1.15 14.25 5.74
C ASN A 239 0.51 15.63 5.97
N LEU A 240 -0.73 15.83 5.51
CA LEU A 240 -1.49 17.08 5.68
C LEU A 240 -1.97 17.32 7.12
N SER A 241 -1.86 16.31 8.00
CA SER A 241 -2.15 16.46 9.44
C SER A 241 -1.03 17.14 10.24
N MET A 242 0.11 17.45 9.62
CA MET A 242 1.21 18.19 10.24
C MET A 242 1.04 19.69 10.06
N SER A 243 1.62 20.47 10.98
CA SER A 243 1.40 21.92 11.06
C SER A 243 1.98 22.71 9.89
N ASN A 244 3.07 22.22 9.28
CA ASN A 244 3.80 22.97 8.28
C ASN A 244 4.51 22.05 7.26
N LEU A 245 4.88 22.64 6.12
CA LEU A 245 5.54 21.94 5.01
C LEU A 245 6.90 21.35 5.41
N LYS A 246 7.70 22.03 6.26
CA LYS A 246 9.03 21.54 6.65
C LYS A 246 8.93 20.24 7.43
N ASP A 247 7.98 20.13 8.34
CA ASP A 247 7.73 18.90 9.09
C ASP A 247 7.24 17.77 8.18
N ALA A 248 6.37 18.07 7.21
CA ALA A 248 5.92 17.09 6.23
C ALA A 248 7.05 16.59 5.33
N GLN A 249 7.94 17.47 4.87
CA GLN A 249 9.12 17.08 4.11
C GLN A 249 10.09 16.24 4.95
N LYS A 250 10.35 16.66 6.20
CA LYS A 250 11.17 15.91 7.14
C LYS A 250 10.61 14.51 7.39
N ASN A 251 9.29 14.42 7.58
CA ASN A 251 8.59 13.14 7.68
C ASN A 251 8.88 12.23 6.48
N ILE A 252 8.68 12.70 5.25
CA ILE A 252 8.88 11.89 4.04
C ILE A 252 10.34 11.42 3.91
N TYR A 253 11.33 12.27 4.20
CA TYR A 253 12.74 11.87 4.13
C TYR A 253 13.08 10.80 5.16
N TRP A 254 12.69 10.98 6.42
CA TRP A 254 12.93 9.97 7.46
C TRP A 254 12.19 8.67 7.17
N PHE A 255 10.93 8.76 6.80
CA PHE A 255 10.13 7.61 6.38
C PHE A 255 10.81 6.84 5.25
N SER A 256 11.31 7.52 4.20
CA SER A 256 11.95 6.86 3.07
C SER A 256 13.23 6.11 3.45
N ILE A 257 14.08 6.71 4.31
CA ILE A 257 15.31 6.08 4.80
C ILE A 257 14.99 4.82 5.61
N VAL A 258 14.08 4.94 6.58
CA VAL A 258 13.69 3.81 7.43
C VAL A 258 13.02 2.71 6.60
N LEU A 259 12.20 3.08 5.61
CA LEU A 259 11.56 2.11 4.71
C LEU A 259 12.60 1.28 3.94
N VAL A 260 13.67 1.89 3.43
CA VAL A 260 14.77 1.18 2.74
C VAL A 260 15.42 0.17 3.68
N ILE A 261 15.75 0.59 4.90
CA ILE A 261 16.39 -0.27 5.92
C ILE A 261 15.47 -1.45 6.28
N VAL A 262 14.20 -1.19 6.55
CA VAL A 262 13.25 -2.24 6.96
C VAL A 262 12.98 -3.23 5.82
N ASN A 263 12.88 -2.78 4.57
CA ASN A 263 12.76 -3.69 3.43
C ASN A 263 14.01 -4.56 3.24
N PHE A 264 15.21 -4.01 3.48
CA PHE A 264 16.42 -4.82 3.50
C PHE A 264 16.37 -5.89 4.61
N CYS A 265 15.87 -5.56 5.81
CA CYS A 265 15.67 -6.54 6.88
C CYS A 265 14.65 -7.64 6.48
N PHE A 266 13.59 -7.32 5.75
CA PHE A 266 12.65 -8.33 5.22
C PHE A 266 13.31 -9.28 4.23
N LEU A 267 14.16 -8.76 3.33
CA LEU A 267 14.89 -9.58 2.37
C LEU A 267 15.93 -10.46 3.08
N ALA A 268 16.65 -9.89 4.05
CA ALA A 268 17.59 -10.64 4.87
C ALA A 268 16.88 -11.75 5.67
N LEU A 269 15.72 -11.46 6.28
CA LEU A 269 14.88 -12.45 6.92
C LEU A 269 14.52 -13.58 5.95
N GLY A 270 14.09 -13.25 4.72
CA GLY A 270 13.74 -14.24 3.71
C GLY A 270 14.89 -15.17 3.36
N ALA A 271 16.08 -14.63 3.09
CA ALA A 271 17.25 -15.45 2.81
C ALA A 271 17.64 -16.32 4.00
N LEU A 272 17.61 -15.78 5.23
CA LEU A 272 17.91 -16.53 6.45
C LEU A 272 16.87 -17.66 6.71
N LEU A 273 15.59 -17.43 6.39
CA LEU A 273 14.56 -18.48 6.47
C LEU A 273 14.88 -19.66 5.54
N PHE A 274 15.29 -19.40 4.30
CA PHE A 274 15.66 -20.47 3.36
C PHE A 274 16.98 -21.15 3.75
N LEU A 275 17.98 -20.42 4.22
CA LEU A 275 19.21 -21.01 4.75
C LEU A 275 18.93 -21.88 5.99
N TYR A 276 18.07 -21.43 6.91
CA TYR A 276 17.62 -22.21 8.05
C TYR A 276 16.89 -23.49 7.62
N GLN A 277 15.97 -23.35 6.66
CA GLN A 277 15.22 -24.49 6.10
C GLN A 277 16.16 -25.54 5.50
N GLN A 278 17.19 -25.11 4.75
CA GLN A 278 18.19 -26.02 4.17
C GLN A 278 19.02 -26.72 5.24
N GLU A 279 19.49 -25.98 6.26
CA GLU A 279 20.33 -26.55 7.33
C GLU A 279 19.59 -27.57 8.18
N LYS A 280 18.30 -27.33 8.46
CA LYS A 280 17.47 -28.23 9.26
C LYS A 280 16.70 -29.27 8.40
N ASN A 281 16.87 -29.28 7.08
CA ASN A 281 16.16 -30.17 6.14
C ASN A 281 14.63 -30.12 6.31
N ILE A 282 14.06 -28.92 6.53
CA ILE A 282 12.63 -28.74 6.72
C ILE A 282 11.91 -28.75 5.37
N PRO A 283 10.79 -29.51 5.20
CA PRO A 283 10.03 -29.48 3.96
C PRO A 283 9.35 -28.14 3.75
N LEU A 284 9.46 -27.58 2.52
CA LEU A 284 8.74 -26.37 2.15
C LEU A 284 7.27 -26.66 1.85
N PRO A 285 6.37 -25.73 2.15
CA PRO A 285 4.96 -25.85 1.78
C PRO A 285 4.81 -25.79 0.27
N VAL A 286 4.26 -26.83 -0.34
CA VAL A 286 4.00 -26.94 -1.78
C VAL A 286 2.51 -27.11 -2.06
N ASN A 287 2.07 -26.74 -3.25
CA ASN A 287 0.74 -27.06 -3.76
C ASN A 287 0.70 -28.46 -4.39
N GLU A 288 -0.47 -28.91 -4.86
CA GLU A 288 -0.65 -30.21 -5.53
C GLU A 288 0.22 -30.38 -6.79
N ALA A 289 0.64 -29.30 -7.44
CA ALA A 289 1.54 -29.30 -8.60
C ALA A 289 3.04 -29.24 -8.21
N GLY A 290 3.38 -29.36 -6.92
CA GLY A 290 4.77 -29.30 -6.42
C GLY A 290 5.37 -27.89 -6.39
N LYS A 291 4.61 -26.82 -6.67
CA LYS A 291 5.09 -25.44 -6.63
C LYS A 291 5.10 -24.93 -5.18
N ILE A 292 6.20 -24.29 -4.78
CA ILE A 292 6.34 -23.70 -3.42
C ILE A 292 5.29 -22.61 -3.23
N LEU A 293 4.58 -22.69 -2.11
CA LEU A 293 3.64 -21.68 -1.63
C LEU A 293 4.41 -20.63 -0.81
N THR A 294 5.01 -19.67 -1.50
CA THR A 294 5.91 -18.67 -0.91
C THR A 294 5.29 -17.90 0.26
N ASP A 295 3.99 -17.57 0.19
CA ASP A 295 3.26 -16.88 1.25
C ASP A 295 3.02 -17.76 2.51
N ARG A 296 3.29 -19.05 2.45
CA ARG A 296 3.21 -19.97 3.58
C ARG A 296 4.57 -20.30 4.21
N VAL A 297 5.68 -19.90 3.57
CA VAL A 297 7.03 -20.25 4.05
C VAL A 297 7.32 -19.63 5.40
N PHE A 298 7.25 -18.30 5.52
CA PHE A 298 7.54 -17.64 6.78
C PHE A 298 6.56 -18.02 7.89
N PRO A 299 5.22 -18.00 7.68
CA PRO A 299 4.27 -18.50 8.68
C PRO A 299 4.57 -19.93 9.13
N ASN A 300 4.84 -20.84 8.20
CA ASN A 300 5.12 -22.24 8.51
C ASN A 300 6.37 -22.39 9.38
N LEU A 301 7.47 -21.73 9.02
CA LEU A 301 8.72 -21.82 9.77
C LEU A 301 8.59 -21.16 11.15
N ALA A 302 7.97 -19.97 11.23
CA ALA A 302 7.79 -19.25 12.49
C ALA A 302 6.92 -20.01 13.50
N LEU A 303 5.83 -20.62 13.04
CA LEU A 303 4.82 -21.22 13.91
C LEU A 303 5.09 -22.69 14.24
N ASN A 304 5.85 -23.40 13.41
CA ASN A 304 6.04 -24.84 13.58
C ASN A 304 7.49 -25.23 13.94
N TYR A 305 8.50 -24.41 13.60
CA TYR A 305 9.91 -24.82 13.69
C TYR A 305 10.81 -23.88 14.50
N LEU A 306 10.49 -22.59 14.62
CA LEU A 306 11.32 -21.62 15.35
C LEU A 306 10.95 -21.50 16.85
N GLY A 307 10.00 -22.32 17.32
CA GLY A 307 9.55 -22.35 18.71
C GLY A 307 8.44 -21.35 19.06
N ALA A 308 7.84 -21.53 20.25
CA ALA A 308 6.65 -20.79 20.66
C ALA A 308 6.85 -19.28 20.71
N PHE A 309 8.02 -18.80 21.12
CA PHE A 309 8.34 -17.37 21.19
C PHE A 309 8.35 -16.73 19.80
N ALA A 310 9.01 -17.35 18.82
CA ALA A 310 9.05 -16.86 17.44
C ALA A 310 7.65 -16.87 16.80
N GLY A 311 6.85 -17.91 17.08
CA GLY A 311 5.46 -17.98 16.63
C GLY A 311 4.61 -16.84 17.18
N LEU A 312 4.72 -16.55 18.48
CA LEU A 312 4.01 -15.41 19.11
C LEU A 312 4.42 -14.07 18.50
N VAL A 313 5.73 -13.86 18.35
CA VAL A 313 6.29 -12.64 17.74
C VAL A 313 5.80 -12.48 16.30
N PHE A 314 5.79 -13.56 15.51
CA PHE A 314 5.25 -13.56 14.16
C PHE A 314 3.77 -13.13 14.12
N ILE A 315 2.91 -13.72 14.98
CA ILE A 315 1.48 -13.37 15.00
C ILE A 315 1.27 -11.91 15.41
N ILE A 316 2.00 -11.41 16.41
CA ILE A 316 1.92 -10.00 16.82
C ILE A 316 2.34 -9.07 15.66
N GLY A 317 3.47 -9.37 15.00
CA GLY A 317 3.96 -8.58 13.87
C GLY A 317 3.01 -8.59 12.68
N LEU A 318 2.47 -9.76 12.33
CA LEU A 318 1.47 -9.91 11.26
C LEU A 318 0.18 -9.15 11.58
N THR A 319 -0.33 -9.28 12.80
CA THR A 319 -1.55 -8.58 13.23
C THR A 319 -1.34 -7.08 13.18
N ALA A 320 -0.22 -6.57 13.70
CA ALA A 320 0.14 -5.17 13.65
C ALA A 320 0.22 -4.64 12.21
N ALA A 321 0.90 -5.35 11.32
CA ALA A 321 1.02 -5.00 9.90
C ALA A 321 -0.34 -4.98 9.18
N THR A 322 -1.23 -5.90 9.55
CA THR A 322 -2.55 -6.04 8.94
C THR A 322 -3.47 -4.89 9.34
N PHE A 323 -3.53 -4.60 10.64
CA PHE A 323 -4.41 -3.55 11.15
C PHE A 323 -3.97 -2.17 10.65
N SER A 324 -2.68 -1.82 10.71
CA SER A 324 -2.16 -0.54 10.26
C SER A 324 -2.54 -0.21 8.79
N SER A 325 -2.46 -1.20 7.92
CA SER A 325 -2.75 -0.97 6.50
C SER A 325 -4.24 -0.92 6.14
N ALA A 326 -5.12 -1.36 7.02
CA ALA A 326 -6.55 -1.50 6.72
C ALA A 326 -7.43 -0.46 7.45
N ASP A 327 -7.13 -0.13 8.70
CA ASP A 327 -7.90 0.84 9.48
C ASP A 327 -7.79 2.27 8.94
N SER A 328 -6.59 2.65 8.53
CA SER A 328 -6.32 3.93 7.88
C SER A 328 -7.11 4.06 6.56
N VAL A 329 -7.21 2.95 5.79
CA VAL A 329 -7.97 2.94 4.54
C VAL A 329 -9.46 3.17 4.79
N LEU A 330 -10.09 2.57 5.79
CA LEU A 330 -11.50 2.84 6.12
C LEU A 330 -11.76 4.32 6.36
N THR A 331 -10.88 4.98 7.12
CA THR A 331 -11.03 6.41 7.42
C THR A 331 -10.86 7.27 6.17
N THR A 332 -9.92 6.95 5.31
CA THR A 332 -9.64 7.75 4.11
C THR A 332 -10.62 7.51 2.97
N LEU A 333 -11.14 6.28 2.81
CA LEU A 333 -12.27 6.01 1.93
C LEU A 333 -13.51 6.81 2.36
N THR A 334 -13.76 6.87 3.68
CA THR A 334 -14.82 7.72 4.25
C THR A 334 -14.59 9.18 3.92
N THR A 335 -13.36 9.67 4.07
CA THR A 335 -12.98 11.06 3.76
C THR A 335 -13.22 11.39 2.30
N SER A 336 -12.72 10.57 1.38
CA SER A 336 -12.83 10.82 -0.06
C SER A 336 -14.29 10.72 -0.54
N MET A 337 -15.06 9.75 -0.04
CA MET A 337 -16.49 9.68 -0.36
C MET A 337 -17.25 10.89 0.18
N TYR A 338 -16.93 11.32 1.41
CA TYR A 338 -17.61 12.44 2.07
C TYR A 338 -17.29 13.78 1.40
N ILE A 339 -15.99 14.06 1.12
CA ILE A 339 -15.51 15.34 0.57
C ILE A 339 -15.63 15.35 -0.96
N ASP A 340 -15.02 14.36 -1.66
CA ASP A 340 -14.83 14.42 -3.11
C ASP A 340 -16.04 13.94 -3.91
N MET A 341 -16.77 12.93 -3.41
CA MET A 341 -17.91 12.36 -4.14
C MET A 341 -19.24 13.04 -3.79
N PHE A 342 -19.55 13.18 -2.49
CA PHE A 342 -20.80 13.73 -2.00
C PHE A 342 -20.75 15.21 -1.64
N GLU A 343 -19.56 15.80 -1.51
CA GLU A 343 -19.32 17.22 -1.19
C GLU A 343 -20.11 17.68 0.06
N LEU A 344 -20.18 16.79 1.08
CA LEU A 344 -20.96 17.03 2.29
C LEU A 344 -20.36 18.16 3.17
N ASP A 345 -19.08 18.40 3.05
CA ASP A 345 -18.37 19.52 3.68
C ASP A 345 -18.86 20.88 3.19
N LYS A 346 -19.21 20.99 1.89
CA LYS A 346 -19.71 22.21 1.23
C LYS A 346 -21.20 22.47 1.48
N LYS A 347 -21.96 21.47 2.00
CA LYS A 347 -23.41 21.61 2.24
C LYS A 347 -23.72 22.37 3.50
N THR A 348 -24.13 23.64 3.37
CA THR A 348 -24.49 24.53 4.48
C THR A 348 -25.85 24.25 5.10
N ASN A 349 -26.74 23.54 4.39
CA ASN A 349 -28.07 23.17 4.85
C ASN A 349 -28.09 21.95 5.79
N LEU A 350 -26.96 21.31 6.03
CA LEU A 350 -26.83 20.17 6.93
C LEU A 350 -26.25 20.60 8.27
N ASP A 351 -26.94 20.25 9.36
CA ASP A 351 -26.42 20.43 10.70
C ASP A 351 -25.27 19.44 11.01
N GLU A 352 -24.44 19.73 12.00
CA GLU A 352 -23.28 18.91 12.37
C GLU A 352 -23.67 17.49 12.81
N LYS A 353 -24.87 17.28 13.33
CA LYS A 353 -25.37 15.94 13.71
C LYS A 353 -25.63 15.11 12.47
N LYS A 354 -26.29 15.69 11.45
CA LYS A 354 -26.53 15.01 10.17
C LYS A 354 -25.23 14.73 9.42
N LYS A 355 -24.28 15.68 9.39
CA LYS A 355 -22.95 15.48 8.81
C LYS A 355 -22.22 14.32 9.48
N THR A 356 -22.26 14.25 10.81
CA THR A 356 -21.68 13.14 11.58
C THR A 356 -22.38 11.81 11.29
N PHE A 357 -23.71 11.81 11.19
CA PHE A 357 -24.48 10.62 10.82
C PHE A 357 -24.09 10.09 9.44
N TYR A 358 -24.02 10.95 8.41
CA TYR A 358 -23.59 10.54 7.07
C TYR A 358 -22.17 9.99 7.06
N ARG A 359 -21.24 10.61 7.80
CA ARG A 359 -19.90 10.10 7.94
C ARG A 359 -19.86 8.68 8.51
N HIS A 360 -20.65 8.40 9.53
CA HIS A 360 -20.74 7.06 10.13
C HIS A 360 -21.36 6.03 9.17
N VAL A 361 -22.40 6.42 8.45
CA VAL A 361 -23.04 5.54 7.44
C VAL A 361 -22.04 5.17 6.35
N ILE A 362 -21.29 6.14 5.82
CA ILE A 362 -20.26 5.91 4.81
C ILE A 362 -19.17 4.98 5.37
N HIS A 363 -18.72 5.21 6.61
CA HIS A 363 -17.66 4.41 7.25
C HIS A 363 -18.07 2.94 7.40
N ILE A 364 -19.26 2.69 7.90
CA ILE A 364 -19.82 1.33 8.01
C ILE A 364 -20.02 0.71 6.62
N GLY A 365 -20.52 1.50 5.66
CA GLY A 365 -20.69 1.04 4.28
C GLY A 365 -19.40 0.53 3.66
N PHE A 366 -18.28 1.22 3.86
CA PHE A 366 -16.97 0.75 3.40
C PHE A 366 -16.47 -0.48 4.17
N ALA A 367 -16.75 -0.61 5.45
CA ALA A 367 -16.42 -1.81 6.21
C ALA A 367 -17.15 -3.05 5.66
N VAL A 368 -18.45 -2.92 5.35
CA VAL A 368 -19.24 -3.98 4.72
C VAL A 368 -18.73 -4.29 3.30
N LEU A 369 -18.39 -3.26 2.52
CA LEU A 369 -17.83 -3.44 1.18
C LEU A 369 -16.48 -4.18 1.22
N LEU A 370 -15.58 -3.84 2.14
CA LEU A 370 -14.31 -4.54 2.33
C LEU A 370 -14.56 -6.00 2.72
N TRP A 371 -15.47 -6.25 3.65
CA TRP A 371 -15.86 -7.59 4.05
C TRP A 371 -16.33 -8.42 2.84
N ALA A 372 -17.24 -7.88 2.03
CA ALA A 372 -17.75 -8.54 0.83
C ALA A 372 -16.61 -8.81 -0.19
N CYS A 373 -15.72 -7.84 -0.44
CA CYS A 373 -14.57 -8.02 -1.33
C CYS A 373 -13.63 -9.13 -0.84
N ILE A 374 -13.36 -9.23 0.47
CA ILE A 374 -12.53 -10.29 1.05
C ILE A 374 -13.15 -11.67 0.83
N LEU A 375 -14.47 -11.79 1.01
CA LEU A 375 -15.17 -13.06 0.74
C LEU A 375 -15.15 -13.43 -0.74
N VAL A 376 -15.26 -12.46 -1.64
CA VAL A 376 -15.09 -12.68 -3.08
C VAL A 376 -13.68 -13.15 -3.41
N PHE A 377 -12.65 -12.54 -2.84
CA PHE A 377 -11.26 -13.02 -3.02
C PHE A 377 -11.08 -14.44 -2.50
N ASN A 378 -11.70 -14.78 -1.37
CA ASN A 378 -11.68 -16.14 -0.84
C ASN A 378 -12.37 -17.14 -1.77
N ALA A 379 -13.50 -16.78 -2.38
CA ALA A 379 -14.24 -17.63 -3.30
C ALA A 379 -13.49 -17.86 -4.62
N ILE A 380 -12.75 -16.87 -5.12
CA ILE A 380 -11.93 -16.97 -6.34
C ILE A 380 -10.66 -17.80 -6.10
N ASN A 381 -10.24 -17.97 -4.85
CA ASN A 381 -9.04 -18.70 -4.43
C ASN A 381 -7.78 -18.31 -5.21
N SER A 382 -7.53 -17.00 -5.32
CA SER A 382 -6.42 -16.44 -6.10
C SER A 382 -5.07 -16.80 -5.49
N LYS A 383 -4.25 -17.53 -6.25
CA LYS A 383 -3.00 -18.17 -5.78
C LYS A 383 -1.81 -17.21 -5.64
N ALA A 384 -1.91 -15.95 -6.12
CA ALA A 384 -0.82 -14.98 -6.10
C ALA A 384 -1.37 -13.57 -5.81
N ILE A 385 -1.69 -13.31 -4.55
CA ILE A 385 -2.40 -12.08 -4.17
C ILE A 385 -1.52 -10.86 -4.29
N ILE A 386 -0.21 -10.95 -3.98
CA ILE A 386 0.69 -9.80 -4.07
C ILE A 386 0.80 -9.31 -5.52
N ASP A 387 0.97 -10.22 -6.45
CA ASP A 387 1.05 -9.88 -7.87
C ASP A 387 -0.27 -9.27 -8.36
N THR A 388 -1.41 -9.84 -7.93
CA THR A 388 -2.74 -9.33 -8.25
C THR A 388 -2.95 -7.91 -7.70
N ILE A 389 -2.53 -7.62 -6.46
CA ILE A 389 -2.64 -6.29 -5.87
C ILE A 389 -1.78 -5.27 -6.63
N LEU A 390 -0.55 -5.62 -7.00
CA LEU A 390 0.33 -4.73 -7.76
C LEU A 390 -0.19 -4.48 -9.18
N VAL A 391 -0.74 -5.49 -9.83
CA VAL A 391 -1.40 -5.36 -11.14
C VAL A 391 -2.62 -4.46 -11.05
N ILE A 392 -3.52 -4.68 -10.08
CA ILE A 392 -4.67 -3.80 -9.84
C ILE A 392 -4.21 -2.36 -9.60
N ALA A 393 -3.17 -2.17 -8.78
CA ALA A 393 -2.59 -0.85 -8.53
C ALA A 393 -2.07 -0.22 -9.82
N GLY A 394 -1.37 -0.96 -10.68
CA GLY A 394 -0.87 -0.48 -11.98
C GLY A 394 -2.00 0.04 -12.89
N TYR A 395 -3.13 -0.66 -12.92
CA TYR A 395 -4.28 -0.25 -13.74
C TYR A 395 -5.08 0.90 -13.12
N THR A 396 -5.18 0.99 -11.81
CA THR A 396 -6.03 1.98 -11.13
C THR A 396 -5.31 3.28 -10.78
N TYR A 397 -4.01 3.25 -10.46
CA TYR A 397 -3.22 4.46 -10.18
C TYR A 397 -2.60 5.10 -11.43
N GLY A 398 -2.51 4.39 -12.55
CA GLY A 398 -1.98 4.95 -13.79
C GLY A 398 -2.73 6.20 -14.27
N PRO A 399 -4.07 6.19 -14.33
CA PRO A 399 -4.84 7.39 -14.65
C PRO A 399 -4.57 8.57 -13.72
N LEU A 400 -4.40 8.34 -12.42
CA LEU A 400 -4.02 9.38 -11.47
C LEU A 400 -2.64 9.95 -11.76
N LEU A 401 -1.67 9.09 -12.10
CA LEU A 401 -0.33 9.54 -12.51
C LEU A 401 -0.40 10.46 -13.72
N GLY A 402 -1.15 10.06 -14.76
CA GLY A 402 -1.34 10.87 -15.97
C GLY A 402 -2.02 12.20 -15.69
N LEU A 403 -3.10 12.21 -14.90
CA LEU A 403 -3.84 13.42 -14.52
C LEU A 403 -2.97 14.43 -13.77
N PHE A 404 -2.32 14.00 -12.70
CA PHE A 404 -1.49 14.89 -11.88
C PHE A 404 -0.25 15.36 -12.65
N SER A 405 0.43 14.45 -13.37
CA SER A 405 1.59 14.83 -14.18
C SER A 405 1.22 15.86 -15.25
N PHE A 406 0.11 15.65 -15.97
CA PHE A 406 -0.37 16.61 -16.96
C PHE A 406 -0.70 17.96 -16.31
N GLY A 407 -1.44 17.96 -15.21
CA GLY A 407 -1.87 19.16 -14.51
C GLY A 407 -0.72 19.99 -13.94
N ILE A 408 0.35 19.32 -13.45
CA ILE A 408 1.51 19.97 -12.85
C ILE A 408 2.50 20.47 -13.92
N ILE A 409 2.76 19.64 -14.95
CA ILE A 409 3.81 19.93 -15.95
C ILE A 409 3.33 20.89 -17.03
N LEU A 410 2.08 20.76 -17.47
CA LEU A 410 1.59 21.49 -18.64
C LEU A 410 0.53 22.53 -18.26
N LYS A 411 0.70 23.77 -18.80
CA LYS A 411 -0.29 24.85 -18.75
C LYS A 411 -1.21 24.77 -19.97
N ARG A 412 -2.06 23.74 -20.01
CA ARG A 412 -3.03 23.50 -21.10
C ARG A 412 -4.38 23.15 -20.51
N SER A 413 -5.46 23.60 -21.13
CA SER A 413 -6.83 23.27 -20.71
C SER A 413 -7.34 22.03 -21.43
N VAL A 414 -8.10 21.20 -20.72
CA VAL A 414 -8.83 20.03 -21.25
C VAL A 414 -10.28 20.16 -20.81
N THR A 415 -11.21 19.81 -21.70
CA THR A 415 -12.63 19.82 -21.34
C THR A 415 -12.90 18.80 -20.24
N ASP A 416 -13.38 19.24 -19.07
CA ASP A 416 -13.59 18.44 -17.87
C ASP A 416 -14.40 17.15 -18.14
N LYS A 417 -15.43 17.21 -19.01
CA LYS A 417 -16.29 16.07 -19.35
C LYS A 417 -15.62 14.96 -20.15
N ILE A 418 -14.49 15.24 -20.84
CA ILE A 418 -13.74 14.25 -21.63
C ILE A 418 -12.76 13.46 -20.77
N ILE A 419 -12.27 14.07 -19.71
CA ILE A 419 -11.24 13.48 -18.84
C ILE A 419 -11.65 12.11 -18.26
N PRO A 420 -12.87 11.91 -17.74
CA PRO A 420 -13.30 10.59 -17.26
C PRO A 420 -13.20 9.50 -18.33
N ILE A 421 -13.54 9.83 -19.59
CA ILE A 421 -13.47 8.89 -20.71
C ILE A 421 -12.02 8.48 -20.98
N ILE A 422 -11.10 9.44 -21.01
CA ILE A 422 -9.66 9.17 -21.18
C ILE A 422 -9.15 8.28 -20.05
N CYS A 423 -9.51 8.59 -18.80
CA CYS A 423 -9.09 7.82 -17.62
C CYS A 423 -9.64 6.40 -17.59
N LEU A 424 -10.84 6.16 -18.12
CA LEU A 424 -11.42 4.82 -18.25
C LEU A 424 -10.83 4.04 -19.44
N ALA A 425 -10.54 4.72 -20.55
CA ALA A 425 -9.93 4.10 -21.72
C ALA A 425 -8.48 3.67 -21.48
N SER A 426 -7.72 4.44 -20.70
CA SER A 426 -6.29 4.20 -20.46
C SER A 426 -5.98 2.83 -19.85
N PRO A 427 -6.62 2.36 -18.77
CA PRO A 427 -6.43 1.00 -18.25
C PRO A 427 -6.77 -0.10 -19.26
N LEU A 428 -7.82 0.10 -20.08
CA LEU A 428 -8.22 -0.86 -21.12
C LEU A 428 -7.14 -0.96 -22.22
N LEU A 429 -6.62 0.18 -22.68
CA LEU A 429 -5.52 0.21 -23.64
C LEU A 429 -4.25 -0.41 -23.06
N THR A 430 -3.94 -0.12 -21.79
CA THR A 430 -2.80 -0.72 -21.09
C THR A 430 -2.96 -2.23 -20.99
N TYR A 431 -4.16 -2.72 -20.70
CA TYR A 431 -4.44 -4.16 -20.68
C TYR A 431 -4.24 -4.78 -22.05
N GLY A 432 -4.75 -4.17 -23.12
CA GLY A 432 -4.49 -4.62 -24.49
C GLY A 432 -2.99 -4.70 -24.80
N LEU A 433 -2.21 -3.69 -24.42
CA LEU A 433 -0.75 -3.70 -24.59
C LEU A 433 -0.07 -4.77 -23.74
N SER A 434 -0.57 -5.05 -22.53
CA SER A 434 -0.01 -6.10 -21.66
C SER A 434 -0.16 -7.50 -22.25
N ILE A 435 -1.16 -7.72 -23.08
CA ILE A 435 -1.34 -8.97 -23.83
C ILE A 435 -0.47 -8.96 -25.10
N LEU A 436 -0.42 -7.82 -25.80
CA LEU A 436 0.24 -7.71 -27.11
C LEU A 436 1.77 -7.74 -27.00
N LEU A 437 2.36 -7.06 -26.00
CA LEU A 437 3.82 -6.96 -25.85
C LEU A 437 4.54 -8.31 -25.73
N PRO A 438 4.08 -9.27 -24.90
CA PRO A 438 4.71 -10.61 -24.84
C PRO A 438 4.59 -11.41 -26.15
N ILE A 439 3.58 -11.12 -26.97
CA ILE A 439 3.40 -11.76 -28.31
C ILE A 439 4.39 -11.17 -29.31
N LEU A 440 4.57 -9.84 -29.31
CA LEU A 440 5.46 -9.12 -30.24
C LEU A 440 6.94 -9.29 -29.88
N ILE A 441 7.26 -9.36 -28.61
CA ILE A 441 8.62 -9.47 -28.10
C ILE A 441 8.74 -10.78 -27.35
N LYS A 442 9.40 -11.76 -27.97
CA LYS A 442 9.57 -13.09 -27.40
C LYS A 442 10.19 -13.02 -25.99
N ASP A 443 9.65 -13.81 -25.06
CA ASP A 443 10.09 -13.92 -23.66
C ASP A 443 10.00 -12.64 -22.82
N TYR A 444 9.33 -11.58 -23.33
CA TYR A 444 9.17 -10.34 -22.60
C TYR A 444 8.16 -10.49 -21.45
N GLN A 445 8.59 -10.15 -20.24
CA GLN A 445 7.77 -10.15 -19.03
C GLN A 445 7.49 -8.70 -18.61
N LEU A 446 6.23 -8.30 -18.63
CA LEU A 446 5.80 -7.05 -18.02
C LEU A 446 5.96 -7.14 -16.50
N GLY A 447 6.36 -6.03 -15.89
CA GLY A 447 6.54 -5.89 -14.47
C GLY A 447 5.87 -4.63 -13.94
N ASN A 448 6.52 -3.96 -13.00
CA ASN A 448 5.98 -2.78 -12.33
C ASN A 448 5.90 -1.52 -13.22
N GLU A 449 6.47 -1.55 -14.44
CA GLU A 449 6.36 -0.48 -15.43
C GLU A 449 4.93 -0.28 -15.97
N ILE A 450 4.00 -1.20 -15.72
CA ILE A 450 2.58 -1.06 -16.11
C ILE A 450 1.99 0.27 -15.63
N ILE A 451 2.33 0.70 -14.41
CA ILE A 451 1.80 1.95 -13.85
C ILE A 451 2.27 3.18 -14.64
N LEU A 452 3.53 3.16 -15.08
CA LEU A 452 4.11 4.22 -15.90
C LEU A 452 3.49 4.21 -17.30
N LEU A 453 3.35 3.03 -17.93
CA LEU A 453 2.72 2.87 -19.24
C LEU A 453 1.30 3.43 -19.24
N ASN A 454 0.49 3.05 -18.25
CA ASN A 454 -0.87 3.53 -18.09
C ASN A 454 -0.92 5.06 -17.83
N GLY A 455 0.00 5.58 -17.01
CA GLY A 455 0.15 7.02 -16.79
C GLY A 455 0.51 7.79 -18.06
N ILE A 456 1.40 7.26 -18.88
CA ILE A 456 1.79 7.85 -20.17
C ILE A 456 0.61 7.86 -21.15
N ILE A 457 -0.15 6.76 -21.24
CA ILE A 457 -1.35 6.69 -22.11
C ILE A 457 -2.37 7.74 -21.69
N THR A 458 -2.63 7.88 -20.38
CA THR A 458 -3.52 8.93 -19.86
C THR A 458 -2.98 10.32 -20.19
N PHE A 459 -1.69 10.57 -19.97
CA PHE A 459 -1.06 11.86 -20.26
C PHE A 459 -1.16 12.22 -21.76
N ILE A 460 -0.86 11.28 -22.66
CA ILE A 460 -0.98 11.46 -24.11
C ILE A 460 -2.43 11.72 -24.51
N GLY A 461 -3.38 10.96 -23.96
CA GLY A 461 -4.81 11.18 -24.19
C GLY A 461 -5.23 12.60 -23.82
N LEU A 462 -4.82 13.07 -22.63
CA LEU A 462 -5.07 14.46 -22.20
C LEU A 462 -4.40 15.47 -23.12
N TYR A 463 -3.17 15.20 -23.58
CA TYR A 463 -2.45 16.09 -24.48
C TYR A 463 -3.16 16.25 -25.83
N ILE A 464 -3.64 15.16 -26.42
CA ILE A 464 -4.36 15.16 -27.71
C ILE A 464 -5.63 16.01 -27.63
N PHE A 465 -6.40 15.89 -26.56
CA PHE A 465 -7.64 16.63 -26.37
C PHE A 465 -7.48 17.99 -25.68
N SER A 466 -6.22 18.44 -25.44
CA SER A 466 -5.94 19.72 -24.78
C SER A 466 -5.83 20.88 -25.79
N LYS A 467 -6.20 22.08 -25.31
CA LYS A 467 -5.98 23.35 -26.01
C LYS A 467 -4.93 24.16 -25.26
N ARG A 468 -4.13 24.95 -26.00
CA ARG A 468 -3.23 25.93 -25.35
C ARG A 468 -4.09 26.94 -24.60
N GLU A 469 -3.81 27.18 -23.32
CA GLU A 469 -4.37 28.33 -22.65
C GLU A 469 -3.75 29.59 -23.23
N ASN A 470 -4.58 30.44 -23.82
CA ASN A 470 -4.16 31.82 -24.11
C ASN A 470 -4.02 32.49 -22.73
N ILE A 471 -2.77 32.62 -22.25
CA ILE A 471 -2.47 33.40 -21.06
C ILE A 471 -2.78 34.85 -21.43
N VAL A 472 -3.99 35.32 -21.09
CA VAL A 472 -4.24 36.74 -20.95
C VAL A 472 -3.47 37.13 -19.69
N LEU A 473 -2.31 37.74 -19.89
CA LEU A 473 -1.56 38.40 -18.86
C LEU A 473 -2.47 39.49 -18.27
N ALA A 474 -3.10 39.19 -17.10
CA ALA A 474 -3.77 40.17 -16.27
C ALA A 474 -2.89 40.50 -15.06
#